data_5d4ec5be2b3ec22b0d760bb922918b53
#
_entry.id   5d4ec5be2b3ec22b0d760bb922918b53
#
_cell.length_a   1.000
_cell.length_b   1.000
_cell.length_c   1.000
_cell.angle_alpha   90.00
_cell.angle_beta   90.00
_cell.angle_gamma   90.00
#
_symmetry.space_group_name_H-M   'P 1'
#
loop_
_entity.id
_entity.type
_entity.pdbx_description
1 polymer ?
#
loop_
_entity_poly.entity_id
_entity_poly.type
_entity_poly.pdbx_seq_one_letter_code
_entity_poly.pdbx_strand_id
1 'polypeptide(L)'
;EPLGSSFAVLHSDEKEVGVALIDIGGGTTDIAVFEDNTIRHTAVVAVAGNKVTDDIRKGLGVMRDQAEALKCEFGAAMAEMAPDEEIAIPGVAGRTEKRVGRSTLAQIIQPRIEEILEIAAIEIKRSGFSRHLSAGVVLTGGGSLVKGTAELAAEILGMDARIGRPMGLTAGLVQEVSDPKFATGVGLVLYGLRPEMIGSTPFRTDHLDASDP
;
A
#
# COMPACT_ATOMS: atom_id res chain seq x y z
N GLU A 1 2.35 -10.81 4.45
CA GLU A 1 2.81 -9.55 3.80
C GLU A 1 2.91 -8.39 4.79
N PRO A 2 1.93 -8.07 5.68
CA PRO A 2 1.97 -6.86 6.50
C PRO A 2 3.11 -6.81 7.52
N LEU A 3 3.62 -7.97 7.99
CA LEU A 3 4.81 -8.01 8.83
C LEU A 3 6.05 -7.52 8.04
N GLY A 4 6.17 -7.96 6.78
CA GLY A 4 7.27 -7.52 5.90
C GLY A 4 7.25 -6.01 5.72
N SER A 5 6.16 -5.44 5.20
CA SER A 5 6.06 -4.00 4.97
C SER A 5 6.26 -3.18 6.26
N SER A 6 5.81 -3.68 7.43
CA SER A 6 6.02 -3.00 8.71
C SER A 6 7.49 -2.81 9.10
N PHE A 7 8.38 -3.73 8.71
CA PHE A 7 9.83 -3.57 8.95
C PHE A 7 10.45 -2.47 8.10
N ALA A 8 9.89 -2.21 6.94
CA ALA A 8 10.39 -1.21 6.03
C ALA A 8 9.85 0.20 6.32
N VAL A 9 8.61 0.34 6.80
CA VAL A 9 7.92 1.64 6.79
C VAL A 9 7.51 2.19 8.15
N LEU A 10 7.53 1.37 9.22
CA LEU A 10 7.16 1.80 10.56
C LEU A 10 8.38 2.05 11.44
N HIS A 11 8.39 3.16 12.18
CA HIS A 11 9.34 3.41 13.25
C HIS A 11 9.00 2.58 14.50
N SER A 12 9.99 2.35 15.36
CA SER A 12 9.80 1.59 16.60
C SER A 12 8.85 2.27 17.57
N ASP A 13 8.99 3.59 17.70
CA ASP A 13 8.12 4.42 18.55
C ASP A 13 6.66 4.44 18.08
N GLU A 14 6.39 4.43 16.77
CA GLU A 14 5.03 4.25 16.24
C GLU A 14 4.42 2.91 16.67
N LYS A 15 5.21 1.83 16.61
CA LYS A 15 4.75 0.49 17.04
C LYS A 15 4.53 0.40 18.54
N GLU A 16 5.27 1.18 19.31
CA GLU A 16 5.14 1.25 20.78
C GLU A 16 3.85 1.94 21.18
N VAL A 17 3.60 3.16 20.64
CA VAL A 17 2.45 3.99 21.04
C VAL A 17 1.15 3.64 20.33
N GLY A 18 1.20 2.73 19.36
CA GLY A 18 0.06 2.25 18.60
C GLY A 18 -0.08 2.89 17.22
N VAL A 19 -0.08 2.05 16.18
CA VAL A 19 -0.20 2.45 14.77
C VAL A 19 -0.96 1.38 13.97
N ALA A 20 -1.77 1.82 13.00
CA ALA A 20 -2.29 0.94 11.96
C ALA A 20 -1.48 1.11 10.67
N LEU A 21 -1.09 -0.01 10.09
CA LEU A 21 -0.47 -0.09 8.76
C LEU A 21 -1.51 -0.57 7.76
N ILE A 22 -1.65 0.14 6.64
CA ILE A 22 -2.51 -0.23 5.51
C ILE A 22 -1.63 -0.29 4.27
N ASP A 23 -1.38 -1.50 3.77
CA ASP A 23 -0.60 -1.75 2.55
C ASP A 23 -1.57 -1.97 1.38
N ILE A 24 -1.72 -0.95 0.52
CA ILE A 24 -2.64 -0.99 -0.62
C ILE A 24 -1.87 -1.49 -1.84
N GLY A 25 -1.94 -2.79 -2.09
CA GLY A 25 -1.34 -3.43 -3.25
C GLY A 25 -2.17 -3.27 -4.54
N GLY A 26 -1.90 -4.15 -5.51
CA GLY A 26 -2.70 -4.24 -6.74
C GLY A 26 -3.99 -5.05 -6.54
N GLY A 27 -3.89 -6.22 -5.92
CA GLY A 27 -4.99 -7.17 -5.73
C GLY A 27 -5.59 -7.18 -4.32
N THR A 28 -4.76 -6.95 -3.31
CA THR A 28 -5.13 -6.97 -1.88
C THR A 28 -4.78 -5.67 -1.20
N THR A 29 -5.51 -5.37 -0.14
CA THR A 29 -5.16 -4.38 0.88
C THR A 29 -4.93 -5.14 2.17
N ASP A 30 -3.71 -5.05 2.69
CA ASP A 30 -3.27 -5.72 3.89
C ASP A 30 -3.25 -4.73 5.05
N ILE A 31 -3.84 -5.12 6.18
CA ILE A 31 -4.00 -4.26 7.35
C ILE A 31 -3.33 -4.93 8.53
N ALA A 32 -2.53 -4.18 9.29
CA ALA A 32 -1.97 -4.63 10.55
C ALA A 32 -2.06 -3.54 11.62
N VAL A 33 -2.40 -3.92 12.84
CA VAL A 33 -2.43 -3.03 14.00
C VAL A 33 -1.32 -3.42 14.95
N PHE A 34 -0.53 -2.44 15.36
CA PHE A 34 0.57 -2.60 16.30
C PHE A 34 0.32 -1.77 17.56
N GLU A 35 0.69 -2.31 18.71
CA GLU A 35 0.74 -1.64 20.01
C GLU A 35 1.75 -2.37 20.89
N ASP A 36 2.49 -1.66 21.74
CA ASP A 36 3.57 -2.22 22.57
C ASP A 36 4.57 -3.08 21.79
N ASN A 37 4.95 -2.61 20.58
CA ASN A 37 5.84 -3.30 19.64
C ASN A 37 5.35 -4.69 19.20
N THR A 38 4.07 -4.99 19.39
CA THR A 38 3.45 -6.28 19.09
C THR A 38 2.33 -6.12 18.06
N ILE A 39 2.21 -7.07 17.12
CA ILE A 39 1.05 -7.14 16.23
C ILE A 39 -0.17 -7.58 17.05
N ARG A 40 -1.21 -6.75 17.08
CA ARG A 40 -2.48 -7.02 17.76
C ARG A 40 -3.53 -7.59 16.83
N HIS A 41 -3.51 -7.19 15.56
CA HIS A 41 -4.49 -7.62 14.56
C HIS A 41 -3.90 -7.60 13.16
N THR A 42 -4.36 -8.51 12.32
CA THR A 42 -4.08 -8.50 10.88
C THR A 42 -5.34 -8.86 10.11
N ALA A 43 -5.54 -8.21 8.97
CA ALA A 43 -6.61 -8.53 8.03
C ALA A 43 -6.12 -8.37 6.59
N VAL A 44 -6.75 -9.09 5.67
CA VAL A 44 -6.49 -9.01 4.23
C VAL A 44 -7.82 -8.80 3.53
N VAL A 45 -7.88 -7.79 2.68
CA VAL A 45 -9.08 -7.42 1.92
C VAL A 45 -8.80 -7.56 0.43
N ALA A 46 -9.67 -8.24 -0.32
CA ALA A 46 -9.52 -8.47 -1.76
C ALA A 46 -10.04 -7.30 -2.62
N VAL A 47 -9.82 -6.06 -2.16
CA VAL A 47 -10.13 -4.82 -2.87
C VAL A 47 -8.91 -3.91 -2.77
N ALA A 48 -8.36 -3.49 -3.93
CA ALA A 48 -7.13 -2.70 -3.97
C ALA A 48 -6.97 -1.96 -5.31
N GLY A 49 -5.78 -1.51 -5.66
CA GLY A 49 -5.47 -0.64 -6.80
C GLY A 49 -5.99 -1.12 -8.16
N ASN A 50 -6.08 -2.44 -8.39
CA ASN A 50 -6.64 -2.99 -9.64
C ASN A 50 -8.13 -2.66 -9.83
N LYS A 51 -8.88 -2.51 -8.74
CA LYS A 51 -10.29 -2.11 -8.82
C LYS A 51 -10.43 -0.66 -9.27
N VAL A 52 -9.54 0.22 -8.80
CA VAL A 52 -9.46 1.61 -9.28
C VAL A 52 -9.20 1.63 -10.79
N THR A 53 -8.24 0.84 -11.27
CA THR A 53 -7.94 0.70 -12.70
C THR A 53 -9.13 0.21 -13.51
N ASP A 54 -9.88 -0.78 -12.98
CA ASP A 54 -11.07 -1.30 -13.64
C ASP A 54 -12.20 -0.25 -13.71
N ASP A 55 -12.35 0.59 -12.67
CA ASP A 55 -13.35 1.66 -12.67
C ASP A 55 -13.00 2.76 -13.68
N ILE A 56 -11.73 3.17 -13.76
CA ILE A 56 -11.25 4.09 -14.80
C ILE A 56 -11.49 3.51 -16.19
N ARG A 57 -11.13 2.24 -16.40
CA ARG A 57 -11.34 1.54 -17.68
C ARG A 57 -12.80 1.58 -18.11
N LYS A 58 -13.72 1.30 -17.18
CA LYS A 58 -15.17 1.31 -17.45
C LYS A 58 -15.71 2.73 -17.64
N GLY A 59 -15.36 3.64 -16.75
CA GLY A 59 -15.86 5.01 -16.76
C GLY A 59 -15.41 5.81 -17.99
N LEU A 60 -14.17 5.62 -18.43
CA LEU A 60 -13.63 6.32 -19.59
C LEU A 60 -13.71 5.51 -20.89
N GLY A 61 -14.02 4.21 -20.84
CA GLY A 61 -14.06 3.34 -22.01
C GLY A 61 -12.70 3.18 -22.70
N VAL A 62 -11.64 3.00 -21.91
CA VAL A 62 -10.24 2.86 -22.34
C VAL A 62 -9.73 1.44 -22.11
N MET A 63 -8.55 1.12 -22.66
CA MET A 63 -7.88 -0.15 -22.39
C MET A 63 -7.32 -0.18 -20.95
N ARG A 64 -7.09 -1.39 -20.41
CA ARG A 64 -6.59 -1.57 -19.04
C ARG A 64 -5.27 -0.85 -18.80
N ASP A 65 -4.34 -0.99 -19.74
CA ASP A 65 -3.01 -0.38 -19.61
C ASP A 65 -3.07 1.16 -19.68
N GLN A 66 -3.99 1.69 -20.49
CA GLN A 66 -4.26 3.13 -20.52
C GLN A 66 -4.88 3.60 -19.20
N ALA A 67 -5.82 2.85 -18.63
CA ALA A 67 -6.44 3.16 -17.35
C ALA A 67 -5.41 3.15 -16.21
N GLU A 68 -4.49 2.17 -16.21
CA GLU A 68 -3.39 2.09 -15.23
C GLU A 68 -2.44 3.28 -15.36
N ALA A 69 -2.04 3.62 -16.58
CA ALA A 69 -1.19 4.80 -16.84
C ALA A 69 -1.89 6.09 -16.36
N LEU A 70 -3.17 6.27 -16.69
CA LEU A 70 -3.95 7.42 -16.22
C LEU A 70 -4.03 7.51 -14.69
N LYS A 71 -4.24 6.40 -14.01
CA LYS A 71 -4.24 6.33 -12.55
C LYS A 71 -2.90 6.77 -11.97
N CYS A 72 -1.80 6.21 -12.49
CA CYS A 72 -0.46 6.45 -11.94
C CYS A 72 0.05 7.87 -12.22
N GLU A 73 -0.26 8.42 -13.38
CA GLU A 73 0.29 9.71 -13.83
C GLU A 73 -0.59 10.90 -13.42
N PHE A 74 -1.91 10.76 -13.53
CA PHE A 74 -2.85 11.86 -13.37
C PHE A 74 -3.87 11.67 -12.24
N GLY A 75 -3.88 10.50 -11.58
CA GLY A 75 -4.87 10.14 -10.57
C GLY A 75 -4.80 11.03 -9.33
N ALA A 76 -5.99 11.31 -8.77
CA ALA A 76 -6.15 11.92 -7.45
C ALA A 76 -7.27 11.18 -6.71
N ALA A 77 -7.06 10.95 -5.40
CA ALA A 77 -8.00 10.31 -4.51
C ALA A 77 -9.12 11.26 -4.05
N MET A 78 -8.91 12.56 -4.18
CA MET A 78 -9.87 13.61 -3.86
C MET A 78 -10.06 14.50 -5.10
N ALA A 79 -11.31 14.64 -5.56
CA ALA A 79 -11.63 15.39 -6.77
C ALA A 79 -11.26 16.88 -6.66
N GLU A 80 -11.37 17.44 -5.46
CA GLU A 80 -10.99 18.83 -5.16
C GLU A 80 -9.48 19.09 -5.24
N MET A 81 -8.65 18.06 -5.09
CA MET A 81 -7.18 18.14 -5.22
C MET A 81 -6.71 17.98 -6.67
N ALA A 82 -7.60 17.67 -7.59
CA ALA A 82 -7.27 17.51 -9.00
C ALA A 82 -7.08 18.89 -9.65
N PRO A 83 -5.96 19.13 -10.37
CA PRO A 83 -5.78 20.36 -11.14
C PRO A 83 -6.88 20.53 -12.20
N ASP A 84 -7.19 21.79 -12.52
CA ASP A 84 -8.10 22.14 -13.62
C ASP A 84 -7.35 22.03 -14.96
N GLU A 85 -7.09 20.79 -15.38
CA GLU A 85 -6.35 20.43 -16.58
C GLU A 85 -7.07 19.32 -17.35
N GLU A 86 -6.91 19.30 -18.65
CA GLU A 86 -7.41 18.22 -19.52
C GLU A 86 -6.28 17.24 -19.87
N ILE A 87 -6.61 15.97 -19.88
CA ILE A 87 -5.74 14.88 -20.31
C ILE A 87 -6.19 14.41 -21.68
N ALA A 88 -5.25 14.32 -22.61
CA ALA A 88 -5.45 13.70 -23.92
C ALA A 88 -5.33 12.18 -23.80
N ILE A 89 -6.40 11.47 -24.15
CA ILE A 89 -6.43 10.00 -24.13
C ILE A 89 -6.47 9.47 -25.55
N PRO A 90 -5.45 8.73 -26.00
CA PRO A 90 -5.43 8.14 -27.34
C PRO A 90 -6.65 7.27 -27.61
N GLY A 91 -7.28 7.46 -28.76
CA GLY A 91 -8.44 6.67 -29.15
C GLY A 91 -8.08 5.20 -29.42
N VAL A 92 -9.02 4.28 -29.06
CA VAL A 92 -8.86 2.85 -29.31
C VAL A 92 -9.28 2.52 -30.76
N ALA A 93 -8.55 1.62 -31.41
CA ALA A 93 -8.85 1.13 -32.76
C ALA A 93 -8.99 2.24 -33.84
N GLY A 94 -8.08 3.21 -33.82
CA GLY A 94 -8.07 4.30 -34.82
C GLY A 94 -9.13 5.38 -34.61
N ARG A 95 -9.82 5.38 -33.49
CA ARG A 95 -10.74 6.46 -33.09
C ARG A 95 -9.97 7.71 -32.74
N THR A 96 -10.64 8.86 -32.83
CA THR A 96 -10.07 10.15 -32.41
C THR A 96 -9.75 10.17 -30.92
N GLU A 97 -8.71 10.95 -30.59
CA GLU A 97 -8.34 11.29 -29.23
C GLU A 97 -9.53 11.84 -28.44
N LYS A 98 -9.64 11.47 -27.18
CA LYS A 98 -10.61 12.05 -26.24
C LYS A 98 -9.87 12.99 -25.29
N ARG A 99 -10.52 14.06 -24.88
CA ARG A 99 -10.06 14.92 -23.78
C ARG A 99 -10.94 14.70 -22.55
N VAL A 100 -10.31 14.54 -21.41
CA VAL A 100 -10.97 14.31 -20.13
C VAL A 100 -10.32 15.20 -19.08
N GLY A 101 -11.13 15.94 -18.34
CA GLY A 101 -10.66 16.72 -17.20
C GLY A 101 -10.09 15.84 -16.09
N ARG A 102 -9.01 16.27 -15.45
CA ARG A 102 -8.42 15.55 -14.30
C ARG A 102 -9.40 15.42 -13.14
N SER A 103 -10.29 16.38 -12.94
CA SER A 103 -11.36 16.30 -11.96
C SER A 103 -12.33 15.15 -12.26
N THR A 104 -12.67 14.92 -13.54
CA THR A 104 -13.51 13.79 -13.94
C THR A 104 -12.82 12.44 -13.66
N LEU A 105 -11.52 12.34 -13.92
CA LEU A 105 -10.74 11.16 -13.57
C LEU A 105 -10.75 10.94 -12.06
N ALA A 106 -10.53 11.98 -11.27
CA ALA A 106 -10.55 11.91 -9.82
C ALA A 106 -11.94 11.49 -9.27
N GLN A 107 -13.03 12.00 -9.85
CA GLN A 107 -14.40 11.57 -9.50
C GLN A 107 -14.67 10.07 -9.74
N ILE A 108 -13.94 9.45 -10.67
CA ILE A 108 -14.02 7.99 -10.86
C ILE A 108 -13.15 7.25 -9.83
N ILE A 109 -11.99 7.81 -9.46
CA ILE A 109 -11.02 7.19 -8.54
C ILE A 109 -11.48 7.27 -7.09
N GLN A 110 -11.95 8.44 -6.65
CA GLN A 110 -12.26 8.77 -5.26
C GLN A 110 -13.18 7.73 -4.60
N PRO A 111 -14.36 7.37 -5.17
CA PRO A 111 -15.28 6.44 -4.50
C PRO A 111 -14.65 5.07 -4.23
N ARG A 112 -13.70 4.66 -5.09
CA ARG A 112 -13.03 3.37 -4.89
C ARG A 112 -11.96 3.43 -3.81
N ILE A 113 -11.22 4.53 -3.71
CA ILE A 113 -10.25 4.72 -2.63
C ILE A 113 -11.00 4.88 -1.30
N GLU A 114 -12.12 5.60 -1.28
CA GLU A 114 -13.01 5.70 -0.11
C GLU A 114 -13.46 4.32 0.36
N GLU A 115 -13.97 3.47 -0.53
CA GLU A 115 -14.38 2.11 -0.19
C GLU A 115 -13.24 1.28 0.43
N ILE A 116 -12.02 1.36 -0.13
CA ILE A 116 -10.84 0.66 0.41
C ILE A 116 -10.56 1.13 1.83
N LEU A 117 -10.56 2.44 2.06
CA LEU A 117 -10.27 3.05 3.35
C LEU A 117 -11.39 2.79 4.38
N GLU A 118 -12.66 2.81 3.97
CA GLU A 118 -13.79 2.45 4.83
C GLU A 118 -13.72 0.99 5.30
N ILE A 119 -13.39 0.08 4.39
CA ILE A 119 -13.19 -1.33 4.76
C ILE A 119 -12.02 -1.45 5.73
N ALA A 120 -10.92 -0.74 5.50
CA ALA A 120 -9.79 -0.71 6.42
C ALA A 120 -10.19 -0.16 7.80
N ALA A 121 -11.00 0.91 7.84
CA ALA A 121 -11.55 1.46 9.08
C ALA A 121 -12.39 0.45 9.86
N ILE A 122 -13.21 -0.34 9.16
CA ILE A 122 -14.00 -1.41 9.77
C ILE A 122 -13.08 -2.48 10.39
N GLU A 123 -12.03 -2.91 9.68
CA GLU A 123 -11.09 -3.92 10.19
C GLU A 123 -10.28 -3.39 11.38
N ILE A 124 -9.83 -2.13 11.34
CA ILE A 124 -9.16 -1.47 12.46
C ILE A 124 -10.11 -1.40 13.67
N LYS A 125 -11.38 -1.08 13.47
CA LYS A 125 -12.37 -1.07 14.56
C LYS A 125 -12.62 -2.45 15.12
N ARG A 126 -12.66 -3.48 14.27
CA ARG A 126 -12.81 -4.89 14.69
C ARG A 126 -11.65 -5.40 15.53
N SER A 127 -10.46 -4.85 15.36
CA SER A 127 -9.29 -5.20 16.18
C SER A 127 -9.51 -4.92 17.67
N GLY A 128 -10.41 -4.00 18.02
CA GLY A 128 -10.59 -3.49 19.38
C GLY A 128 -9.58 -2.42 19.81
N PHE A 129 -8.54 -2.17 19.00
CA PHE A 129 -7.43 -1.24 19.30
C PHE A 129 -7.55 0.14 18.66
N SER A 130 -8.65 0.45 18.00
CA SER A 130 -8.83 1.73 17.28
C SER A 130 -8.63 2.99 18.13
N ARG A 131 -8.83 2.91 19.45
CA ARG A 131 -8.61 4.01 20.40
C ARG A 131 -7.17 4.13 20.90
N HIS A 132 -6.32 3.20 20.56
CA HIS A 132 -4.94 3.08 21.02
C HIS A 132 -3.93 3.43 19.92
N LEU A 133 -4.39 3.99 18.80
CA LEU A 133 -3.55 4.32 17.66
C LEU A 133 -3.04 5.76 17.75
N SER A 134 -2.21 6.03 18.77
CA SER A 134 -1.68 7.39 19.01
C SER A 134 -0.78 7.90 17.88
N ALA A 135 -0.13 7.00 17.13
CA ALA A 135 0.65 7.33 15.95
C ALA A 135 -0.20 7.35 14.64
N GLY A 136 -1.53 7.13 14.76
CA GLY A 136 -2.43 7.17 13.60
C GLY A 136 -2.24 6.02 12.63
N VAL A 137 -2.23 6.35 11.32
CA VAL A 137 -2.21 5.38 10.22
C VAL A 137 -1.03 5.63 9.30
N VAL A 138 -0.37 4.56 8.90
CA VAL A 138 0.67 4.56 7.86
C VAL A 138 0.15 3.80 6.65
N LEU A 139 0.10 4.48 5.50
CA LEU A 139 -0.29 3.92 4.22
C LEU A 139 0.95 3.55 3.42
N THR A 140 0.97 2.39 2.80
CA THR A 140 2.06 1.96 1.91
C THR A 140 1.52 1.14 0.73
N GLY A 141 2.40 0.57 -0.08
CA GLY A 141 2.01 -0.11 -1.31
C GLY A 141 1.76 0.84 -2.48
N GLY A 142 1.68 0.29 -3.69
CA GLY A 142 1.52 1.07 -4.91
C GLY A 142 0.21 1.87 -4.98
N GLY A 143 -0.87 1.39 -4.35
CA GLY A 143 -2.16 2.08 -4.29
C GLY A 143 -2.13 3.35 -3.45
N SER A 144 -1.25 3.43 -2.46
CA SER A 144 -1.09 4.62 -1.61
C SER A 144 -0.47 5.83 -2.33
N LEU A 145 0.10 5.60 -3.52
CA LEU A 145 0.75 6.64 -4.32
C LEU A 145 -0.23 7.54 -5.08
N VAL A 146 -1.51 7.18 -5.16
CA VAL A 146 -2.52 8.08 -5.74
C VAL A 146 -2.57 9.36 -4.90
N LYS A 147 -2.38 10.49 -5.57
CA LYS A 147 -2.30 11.80 -4.90
C LYS A 147 -3.53 12.07 -4.03
N GLY A 148 -3.33 12.50 -2.80
CA GLY A 148 -4.43 12.80 -1.87
C GLY A 148 -4.93 11.57 -1.07
N THR A 149 -4.30 10.39 -1.22
CA THR A 149 -4.73 9.18 -0.48
C THR A 149 -4.51 9.32 1.04
N ALA A 150 -3.43 9.98 1.48
CA ALA A 150 -3.18 10.18 2.90
C ALA A 150 -4.18 11.17 3.52
N GLU A 151 -4.48 12.24 2.82
CA GLU A 151 -5.46 13.25 3.23
C GLU A 151 -6.85 12.62 3.35
N LEU A 152 -7.28 11.87 2.34
CA LEU A 152 -8.55 11.16 2.35
C LEU A 152 -8.60 10.11 3.48
N ALA A 153 -7.49 9.42 3.74
CA ALA A 153 -7.41 8.47 4.84
C ALA A 153 -7.55 9.16 6.20
N ALA A 154 -6.92 10.32 6.38
CA ALA A 154 -7.06 11.10 7.61
C ALA A 154 -8.52 11.53 7.85
N GLU A 155 -9.24 11.93 6.81
CA GLU A 155 -10.67 12.27 6.89
C GLU A 155 -11.52 11.06 7.29
N ILE A 156 -11.39 9.94 6.58
CA ILE A 156 -12.25 8.75 6.77
C ILE A 156 -11.97 8.07 8.12
N LEU A 157 -10.70 7.97 8.49
CA LEU A 157 -10.28 7.28 9.72
C LEU A 157 -10.36 8.19 10.96
N GLY A 158 -10.45 9.51 10.78
CA GLY A 158 -10.50 10.50 11.86
C GLY A 158 -9.22 10.53 12.70
N MET A 159 -8.06 10.24 12.10
CA MET A 159 -6.75 10.25 12.73
C MET A 159 -5.66 10.61 11.72
N ASP A 160 -4.49 11.00 12.22
CA ASP A 160 -3.36 11.36 11.35
C ASP A 160 -2.98 10.21 10.43
N ALA A 161 -2.70 10.51 9.16
CA ALA A 161 -2.28 9.55 8.17
C ALA A 161 -1.05 10.04 7.39
N ARG A 162 -0.11 9.14 7.13
CA ARG A 162 1.08 9.42 6.32
C ARG A 162 1.39 8.30 5.33
N ILE A 163 2.13 8.64 4.29
CA ILE A 163 2.69 7.63 3.39
C ILE A 163 3.99 7.06 3.98
N GLY A 164 4.02 5.75 4.19
CA GLY A 164 5.19 5.00 4.60
C GLY A 164 6.07 4.64 3.41
N ARG A 165 7.31 5.13 3.41
CA ARG A 165 8.32 4.79 2.42
C ARG A 165 9.35 3.85 3.02
N PRO A 166 9.86 2.88 2.25
CA PRO A 166 10.93 2.00 2.72
C PRO A 166 12.13 2.77 3.25
N MET A 167 12.61 2.37 4.41
CA MET A 167 13.77 2.92 5.10
C MET A 167 14.64 1.80 5.66
N GLY A 168 15.79 2.13 6.25
CA GLY A 168 16.69 1.16 6.90
C GLY A 168 17.72 0.52 5.98
N LEU A 169 17.71 0.82 4.68
CA LEU A 169 18.77 0.46 3.75
C LEU A 169 19.83 1.58 3.73
N THR A 170 21.10 1.22 3.85
CA THR A 170 22.21 2.18 3.94
C THR A 170 23.14 2.17 2.73
N ALA A 171 22.98 1.21 1.84
CA ALA A 171 23.81 1.04 0.64
C ALA A 171 23.03 0.39 -0.51
N GLY A 172 23.56 0.48 -1.73
CA GLY A 172 22.98 -0.10 -2.92
C GLY A 172 21.91 0.79 -3.55
N LEU A 173 20.84 0.19 -4.06
CA LEU A 173 19.75 0.83 -4.80
C LEU A 173 18.70 1.52 -3.89
N VAL A 174 19.16 2.28 -2.88
CA VAL A 174 18.26 2.88 -1.87
C VAL A 174 17.20 3.78 -2.50
N GLN A 175 17.58 4.60 -3.47
CA GLN A 175 16.65 5.53 -4.13
C GLN A 175 15.62 4.78 -4.98
N GLU A 176 16.05 3.75 -5.71
CA GLU A 176 15.20 2.94 -6.59
C GLU A 176 14.13 2.15 -5.82
N VAL A 177 14.44 1.73 -4.58
CA VAL A 177 13.53 0.94 -3.74
C VAL A 177 12.86 1.74 -2.62
N SER A 178 13.01 3.07 -2.61
CA SER A 178 12.35 3.96 -1.62
C SER A 178 10.87 4.20 -1.88
N ASP A 179 10.36 3.73 -3.02
CA ASP A 179 8.94 3.85 -3.38
C ASP A 179 8.09 2.89 -2.54
N PRO A 180 6.93 3.31 -2.01
CA PRO A 180 6.01 2.48 -1.22
C PRO A 180 5.66 1.12 -1.84
N LYS A 181 5.63 1.00 -3.16
CA LYS A 181 5.38 -0.29 -3.84
C LYS A 181 6.41 -1.37 -3.53
N PHE A 182 7.59 -1.01 -3.01
CA PHE A 182 8.65 -1.95 -2.62
C PHE A 182 8.66 -2.27 -1.12
N ALA A 183 7.72 -1.74 -0.33
CA ALA A 183 7.72 -1.86 1.13
C ALA A 183 7.84 -3.31 1.61
N THR A 184 7.03 -4.21 1.08
CA THR A 184 7.07 -5.63 1.45
C THR A 184 8.40 -6.29 1.08
N GLY A 185 8.91 -6.04 -0.13
CA GLY A 185 10.20 -6.60 -0.60
C GLY A 185 11.38 -6.12 0.25
N VAL A 186 11.47 -4.81 0.48
CA VAL A 186 12.51 -4.22 1.34
C VAL A 186 12.40 -4.76 2.77
N GLY A 187 11.18 -4.84 3.32
CA GLY A 187 10.97 -5.34 4.66
C GLY A 187 11.36 -6.80 4.84
N LEU A 188 11.13 -7.66 3.84
CA LEU A 188 11.60 -9.05 3.85
C LEU A 188 13.13 -9.14 3.84
N VAL A 189 13.80 -8.30 3.07
CA VAL A 189 15.28 -8.22 3.09
C VAL A 189 15.78 -7.78 4.47
N LEU A 190 15.20 -6.71 5.04
CA LEU A 190 15.55 -6.23 6.37
C LEU A 190 15.31 -7.28 7.46
N TYR A 191 14.23 -8.04 7.35
CA TYR A 191 13.93 -9.15 8.24
C TYR A 191 14.98 -10.25 8.14
N GLY A 192 15.36 -10.64 6.93
CA GLY A 192 16.39 -11.67 6.70
C GLY A 192 17.80 -11.25 7.14
N LEU A 193 18.08 -9.97 7.24
CA LEU A 193 19.34 -9.43 7.74
C LEU A 193 19.44 -9.38 9.28
N ARG A 194 18.37 -9.71 10.00
CA ARG A 194 18.33 -9.75 11.48
C ARG A 194 18.45 -11.20 11.99
N PRO A 195 19.67 -11.71 12.28
CA PRO A 195 19.88 -13.10 12.70
C PRO A 195 19.09 -13.48 13.96
N GLU A 196 18.82 -12.49 14.83
CA GLU A 196 18.10 -12.66 16.10
C GLU A 196 16.61 -13.02 15.91
N MET A 197 16.04 -12.70 14.75
CA MET A 197 14.63 -12.97 14.42
C MET A 197 14.44 -14.28 13.65
N ILE A 198 15.50 -14.79 13.05
CA ILE A 198 15.53 -16.13 12.43
C ILE A 198 15.96 -17.07 13.55
N GLY A 199 14.97 -17.68 14.22
CA GLY A 199 15.27 -18.69 15.22
C GLY A 199 16.36 -19.61 14.70
N SER A 200 17.45 -19.74 15.44
CA SER A 200 18.58 -20.60 15.16
C SER A 200 18.15 -22.07 15.17
N THR A 201 17.58 -22.51 14.07
CA THR A 201 17.57 -23.93 13.71
C THR A 201 18.78 -24.12 12.82
N PRO A 202 19.89 -24.69 13.33
CA PRO A 202 20.96 -25.09 12.43
C PRO A 202 20.36 -26.15 11.50
N PHE A 203 20.45 -25.92 10.21
CA PHE A 203 20.27 -26.97 9.22
C PHE A 203 21.31 -28.06 9.58
N ARG A 204 20.84 -29.10 10.22
CA ARG A 204 21.63 -30.29 10.46
C ARG A 204 21.75 -30.99 9.11
N THR A 205 22.86 -30.77 8.43
CA THR A 205 23.30 -31.63 7.35
C THR A 205 23.69 -32.94 8.01
N ASP A 206 22.75 -33.85 8.13
CA ASP A 206 23.08 -35.27 8.41
C ASP A 206 23.82 -35.76 7.18
N HIS A 207 25.12 -35.83 7.31
CA HIS A 207 25.98 -36.57 6.41
C HIS A 207 25.45 -38.03 6.38
N LEU A 208 24.90 -38.43 5.27
CA LEU A 208 24.77 -39.85 4.94
C LEU A 208 26.17 -40.35 4.72
N ASP A 209 26.80 -40.86 5.78
CA ASP A 209 27.94 -41.72 5.68
C ASP A 209 27.50 -43.05 5.02
N ALA A 210 27.77 -43.13 3.73
CA ALA A 210 27.73 -44.39 3.00
C ALA A 210 29.08 -45.09 3.25
N SER A 211 29.14 -45.86 4.31
CA SER A 211 30.18 -46.87 4.48
C SER A 211 29.59 -48.03 5.26
N ASP A 212 29.26 -49.05 4.52
CA ASP A 212 29.34 -50.40 5.07
C ASP A 212 29.59 -51.44 3.97
N PRO A 213 30.36 -52.49 4.28
CA PRO A 213 31.14 -53.34 3.39
C PRO A 213 30.33 -54.38 2.65
#